data_70badf28ca6be577fcff2034951a9084
#
_entry.id   70badf28ca6be577fcff2034951a9084
#
_cell.length_a   1.000
_cell.length_b   1.000
_cell.length_c   1.000
_cell.angle_alpha   90.00
_cell.angle_beta   90.00
_cell.angle_gamma   90.00
#
_symmetry.space_group_name_H-M   'P 1'
#
loop_
_entity.id
_entity.type
_entity.pdbx_description
1 polymer ?
#
loop_
_entity_poly.entity_id
_entity_poly.type
_entity_poly.pdbx_seq_one_letter_code
_entity_poly.pdbx_strand_id
1 'polypeptide(L)'
;MKQYDVKISHVALRDMEQIYSYIADCLMEPDTAMGQYNRIAKAIQSLNILPERCALVESEPERTQGLRQMLVDNYSVFYIV
;
A
#
# COMPACT_ATOMS: atom_id res chain seq x y z
N MET A 1 16.78 3.89 16.46
CA MET A 1 16.33 3.48 15.12
C MET A 1 15.72 4.68 14.41
N LYS A 2 16.08 4.88 13.14
CA LYS A 2 15.56 6.00 12.37
C LYS A 2 14.10 5.77 11.99
N GLN A 3 13.28 6.79 12.17
CA GLN A 3 11.88 6.77 11.75
C GLN A 3 11.68 7.72 10.57
N TYR A 4 10.79 7.34 9.69
CA TYR A 4 10.47 8.09 8.49
C TYR A 4 9.01 8.57 8.56
N ASP A 5 8.75 9.73 7.98
CA ASP A 5 7.38 10.18 7.79
C ASP A 5 6.77 9.45 6.60
N VAL A 6 5.61 8.84 6.82
CA VAL A 6 4.89 8.12 5.76
C VAL A 6 3.81 9.04 5.21
N LYS A 7 3.88 9.28 3.89
CA LYS A 7 2.87 10.08 3.20
C LYS A 7 2.21 9.23 2.13
N ILE A 8 0.89 9.30 2.06
CA ILE A 8 0.11 8.55 1.10
C ILE A 8 -0.34 9.52 -0.01
N SER A 9 -0.05 9.16 -1.26
CA SER A 9 -0.47 9.99 -2.39
C SER A 9 -1.99 9.97 -2.54
N HIS A 10 -2.53 11.01 -3.20
CA HIS A 10 -3.97 11.06 -3.48
C HIS A 10 -4.41 9.90 -4.36
N VAL A 11 -3.56 9.48 -5.30
CA VAL A 11 -3.87 8.35 -6.18
C VAL A 11 -3.97 7.05 -5.36
N ALA A 12 -3.01 6.81 -4.46
CA ALA A 12 -3.03 5.62 -3.62
C ALA A 12 -4.25 5.61 -2.70
N LEU A 13 -4.57 6.76 -2.10
CA LEU A 13 -5.75 6.86 -1.24
C LEU A 13 -7.03 6.57 -2.01
N ARG A 14 -7.14 7.11 -3.23
CA ARG A 14 -8.30 6.83 -4.10
C ARG A 14 -8.39 5.36 -4.44
N ASP A 15 -7.26 4.71 -4.74
CA ASP A 15 -7.23 3.28 -5.02
C ASP A 15 -7.71 2.47 -3.83
N MET A 16 -7.31 2.83 -2.61
CA MET A 16 -7.76 2.17 -1.39
C MET A 16 -9.27 2.32 -1.22
N GLU A 17 -9.81 3.50 -1.49
CA GLU A 17 -11.25 3.75 -1.41
C GLU A 17 -12.01 2.94 -2.45
N GLN A 18 -11.47 2.79 -3.66
CA GLN A 18 -12.08 1.97 -4.70
C GLN A 18 -12.09 0.49 -4.33
N ILE A 19 -11.02 0.00 -3.74
CA ILE A 19 -10.97 -1.39 -3.25
C ILE A 19 -12.05 -1.59 -2.17
N TYR A 20 -12.14 -0.65 -1.24
CA TYR A 20 -13.16 -0.69 -0.19
C TYR A 20 -14.57 -0.73 -0.79
N SER A 21 -14.88 0.19 -1.70
CA SER A 21 -16.21 0.28 -2.30
C SER A 21 -16.55 -0.98 -3.10
N TYR A 22 -15.58 -1.54 -3.81
CA TYR A 22 -15.82 -2.78 -4.57
C TYR A 22 -16.21 -3.92 -3.63
N ILE A 23 -15.48 -4.11 -2.54
CA ILE A 23 -15.75 -5.21 -1.61
C ILE A 23 -17.04 -4.95 -0.84
N ALA A 24 -17.24 -3.72 -0.36
CA ALA A 24 -18.41 -3.38 0.45
C ALA A 24 -19.70 -3.40 -0.36
N ASP A 25 -19.69 -2.84 -1.56
CA ASP A 25 -20.91 -2.60 -2.34
C ASP A 25 -21.12 -3.66 -3.40
N CYS A 26 -20.09 -4.01 -4.20
CA CYS A 26 -20.27 -4.98 -5.28
C CYS A 26 -20.29 -6.41 -4.76
N LEU A 27 -19.45 -6.73 -3.77
CA LEU A 27 -19.44 -8.05 -3.15
C LEU A 27 -20.32 -8.15 -1.92
N MET A 28 -20.90 -7.01 -1.49
CA MET A 28 -21.79 -6.91 -0.33
C MET A 28 -21.15 -7.45 0.95
N GLU A 29 -19.88 -7.12 1.16
CA GLU A 29 -19.08 -7.60 2.30
C GLU A 29 -18.42 -6.42 3.03
N PRO A 30 -19.24 -5.56 3.73
CA PRO A 30 -18.69 -4.35 4.34
C PRO A 30 -17.66 -4.62 5.44
N ASP A 31 -17.83 -5.68 6.23
CA ASP A 31 -16.86 -6.00 7.27
C ASP A 31 -15.53 -6.47 6.67
N THR A 32 -15.59 -7.24 5.60
CA THR A 32 -14.42 -7.68 4.85
C THR A 32 -13.71 -6.47 4.23
N ALA A 33 -14.49 -5.52 3.69
CA ALA A 33 -13.95 -4.30 3.11
C ALA A 33 -13.19 -3.48 4.14
N MET A 34 -13.74 -3.31 5.32
CA MET A 34 -13.10 -2.57 6.41
C MET A 34 -11.82 -3.26 6.87
N GLY A 35 -11.87 -4.58 7.02
CA GLY A 35 -10.68 -5.36 7.39
C GLY A 35 -9.57 -5.22 6.36
N GLN A 36 -9.90 -5.31 5.07
CA GLN A 36 -8.91 -5.17 4.00
C GLN A 36 -8.31 -3.77 3.99
N TYR A 37 -9.14 -2.74 4.10
CA TYR A 37 -8.68 -1.35 4.13
C TYR A 37 -7.72 -1.14 5.31
N ASN A 38 -8.09 -1.64 6.49
CA ASN A 38 -7.27 -1.48 7.69
C ASN A 38 -5.92 -2.20 7.57
N ARG A 39 -5.90 -3.39 6.97
CA ARG A 39 -4.65 -4.12 6.77
C ARG A 39 -3.70 -3.38 5.84
N ILE A 40 -4.23 -2.82 4.75
CA ILE A 40 -3.43 -2.01 3.82
C ILE A 40 -2.90 -0.77 4.53
N ALA A 41 -3.75 -0.05 5.26
CA ALA A 41 -3.36 1.16 5.97
C ALA A 41 -2.28 0.88 7.01
N LYS A 42 -2.42 -0.18 7.78
CA LYS A 42 -1.42 -0.55 8.79
C LYS A 42 -0.09 -0.94 8.16
N ALA A 43 -0.14 -1.68 7.05
CA ALA A 43 1.07 -2.07 6.34
C ALA A 43 1.81 -0.84 5.81
N ILE A 44 1.09 0.14 5.27
CA ILE A 44 1.69 1.39 4.79
C ILE A 44 2.32 2.15 5.97
N GLN A 45 1.63 2.29 7.08
CA GLN A 45 2.17 2.98 8.24
C GLN A 45 3.40 2.29 8.82
N SER A 46 3.49 0.98 8.69
CA SER A 46 4.65 0.23 9.17
C SER A 46 5.94 0.57 8.43
N LEU A 47 5.85 1.24 7.27
CA LEU A 47 7.02 1.70 6.52
C LEU A 47 7.72 2.87 7.18
N ASN A 48 7.22 3.39 8.29
CA ASN A 48 7.92 4.40 9.07
C ASN A 48 9.23 3.87 9.66
N ILE A 49 9.39 2.56 9.74
CA ILE A 49 10.59 1.90 10.24
C ILE A 49 11.08 0.93 9.18
N LEU A 50 12.38 1.01 8.84
CA LEU A 50 13.02 0.14 7.86
C LEU A 50 12.26 0.08 6.53
N PRO A 51 12.00 1.23 5.88
CA PRO A 51 11.21 1.24 4.65
C PRO A 51 11.91 0.55 3.48
N GLU A 52 13.21 0.30 3.58
CA GLU A 52 13.95 -0.38 2.53
C GLU A 52 13.89 -1.91 2.64
N ARG A 53 13.07 -2.44 3.56
CA ARG A 53 12.96 -3.89 3.74
C ARG A 53 12.30 -4.62 2.58
N CYS A 54 11.50 -3.92 1.77
CA CYS A 54 10.88 -4.51 0.58
C CYS A 54 11.75 -4.27 -0.64
N ALA A 55 11.70 -5.20 -1.59
CA ALA A 55 12.56 -5.17 -2.76
C ALA A 55 12.16 -4.06 -3.75
N LEU A 56 13.15 -3.56 -4.47
CA LEU A 56 12.91 -2.70 -5.62
C LEU A 56 12.18 -3.49 -6.70
N VAL A 57 11.33 -2.81 -7.47
CA VAL A 57 10.72 -3.43 -8.64
C VAL A 57 11.81 -3.77 -9.66
N GLU A 58 11.59 -4.81 -10.46
CA GLU A 58 12.60 -5.25 -11.43
C GLU A 58 12.58 -4.44 -12.71
N SER A 59 11.46 -3.84 -13.05
CA SER A 59 11.28 -3.08 -14.29
C SER A 59 11.99 -1.74 -14.25
N GLU A 60 12.58 -1.35 -15.37
CA GLU A 60 13.13 -0.01 -15.57
C GLU A 60 12.09 0.85 -16.30
N PRO A 61 12.03 2.16 -16.07
CA PRO A 61 12.94 2.99 -15.25
C PRO A 61 12.60 3.00 -13.74
N GLU A 62 11.57 2.30 -13.32
CA GLU A 62 11.05 2.36 -11.94
C GLU A 62 12.10 1.91 -10.93
N ARG A 63 12.89 0.89 -11.26
CA ARG A 63 13.95 0.39 -10.39
C ARG A 63 15.01 1.47 -10.13
N THR A 64 15.44 2.15 -11.17
CA THR A 64 16.41 3.23 -11.06
C THR A 64 15.87 4.40 -10.24
N GLN A 65 14.55 4.64 -10.30
CA GLN A 65 13.90 5.68 -9.51
C GLN A 65 13.70 5.28 -8.05
N GLY A 66 14.02 4.04 -7.69
CA GLY A 66 13.92 3.59 -6.31
C GLY A 66 12.54 3.09 -5.91
N LEU A 67 11.69 2.74 -6.88
CA LEU A 67 10.35 2.24 -6.60
C LEU A 67 10.41 0.84 -5.98
N ARG A 68 9.74 0.68 -4.84
CA ARG A 68 9.67 -0.59 -4.12
C ARG A 68 8.24 -1.11 -4.13
N GLN A 69 8.10 -2.41 -3.95
CA GLN A 69 6.81 -3.08 -3.93
C GLN A 69 6.64 -3.84 -2.63
N MET A 70 5.51 -3.63 -1.97
CA MET A 70 5.11 -4.38 -0.79
C MET A 70 3.79 -5.07 -1.08
N LEU A 71 3.70 -6.36 -0.76
CA LEU A 71 2.47 -7.12 -0.94
C LEU A 71 1.66 -7.09 0.35
N VAL A 72 0.37 -6.80 0.21
CA VAL A 72 -0.60 -6.87 1.31
C VAL A 72 -1.77 -7.71 0.81
N ASP A 73 -1.82 -8.96 1.23
CA ASP A 73 -2.77 -9.94 0.72
C ASP A 73 -2.63 -10.05 -0.82
N ASN A 74 -3.69 -9.76 -1.57
CA ASN A 74 -3.65 -9.81 -3.03
C ASN A 74 -3.34 -8.46 -3.69
N TYR A 75 -2.96 -7.46 -2.88
CA TYR A 75 -2.74 -6.10 -3.38
C TYR A 75 -1.27 -5.73 -3.29
N SER A 76 -0.85 -4.90 -4.23
CA SER A 76 0.52 -4.38 -4.25
C SER A 76 0.52 -2.90 -3.85
N VAL A 77 1.43 -2.55 -2.95
CA VAL A 77 1.68 -1.17 -2.58
C VAL A 77 3.03 -0.78 -3.17
N PHE A 78 3.05 0.25 -4.01
CA PHE A 78 4.27 0.76 -4.59
C PHE A 78 4.67 2.03 -3.85
N TYR A 79 5.95 2.15 -3.49
CA TYR A 79 6.41 3.29 -2.71
C TYR A 79 7.87 3.61 -2.99
N ILE A 80 8.25 4.83 -2.63
CA ILE A 80 9.62 5.33 -2.71
C ILE A 80 10.03 5.82 -1.33
N VAL A 81 11.25 5.48 -0.95
CA VAL A 81 11.81 5.95 0.33
C VAL A 81 12.31 7.38 0.22
#